data_b059a1c0867c27331786430952fb1311
#
_entry.id   b059a1c0867c27331786430952fb1311
#
_cell.length_a   1.000
_cell.length_b   1.000
_cell.length_c   1.000
_cell.angle_alpha   90.00
_cell.angle_beta   90.00
_cell.angle_gamma   90.00
#
_symmetry.space_group_name_H-M   'P 1'
#
loop_
_entity.id
_entity.type
_entity.pdbx_description
1 polymer ?
#
loop_
_entity_poly.entity_id
_entity_poly.type
_entity_poly.pdbx_seq_one_letter_code
_entity_poly.pdbx_strand_id
1 'polypeptide(L)'
;MDHGRRISSRNTFFLKRVLPALVFGVLALGIAAPLLLTRGSAGALPWPALIAPLVLAVVFYLLLKRLVFDLADEVIDEGDALRVRFGELVERVPLGEIINVSYSGITNPPRITLTLRSAGRFGREITFSPQQGFFSPLFRPNPLVGDLIERVDVARRR
;
A
#
# COMPACT_ATOMS: atom_id res chain seq x y z
N MET A 1 10.61 -28.66 0.54
CA MET A 1 10.79 -27.18 0.60
C MET A 1 9.51 -26.57 0.06
N ASP A 2 8.61 -26.26 0.97
CA ASP A 2 7.29 -25.72 0.60
C ASP A 2 7.50 -24.24 0.24
N HIS A 3 7.39 -23.93 -1.04
CA HIS A 3 7.50 -22.55 -1.51
C HIS A 3 6.17 -21.87 -1.19
N GLY A 4 6.12 -21.14 -0.07
CA GLY A 4 4.94 -20.38 0.34
C GLY A 4 4.33 -19.58 -0.82
N ARG A 5 3.02 -19.57 -0.92
CA ARG A 5 2.28 -18.89 -1.99
C ARG A 5 2.23 -17.39 -1.71
N ARG A 6 2.81 -16.58 -2.57
CA ARG A 6 2.64 -15.12 -2.47
C ARG A 6 1.18 -14.73 -2.69
N ILE A 7 0.58 -14.06 -1.72
CA ILE A 7 -0.83 -13.62 -1.76
C ILE A 7 -0.98 -12.09 -1.91
N SER A 8 0.11 -11.33 -1.73
CA SER A 8 0.14 -9.88 -1.93
C SER A 8 0.42 -9.48 -3.38
N SER A 9 -0.13 -8.33 -3.79
CA SER A 9 0.06 -7.75 -5.13
C SER A 9 1.51 -7.32 -5.37
N ARG A 10 2.02 -7.56 -6.59
CA ARG A 10 3.32 -7.03 -7.05
C ARG A 10 3.29 -5.51 -7.29
N ASN A 11 2.11 -4.93 -7.47
CA ASN A 11 1.96 -3.51 -7.76
C ASN A 11 2.27 -2.61 -6.56
N THR A 12 2.37 -3.17 -5.35
CA THR A 12 2.71 -2.39 -4.13
C THR A 12 4.07 -1.70 -4.27
N PHE A 13 5.06 -2.35 -4.88
CA PHE A 13 6.36 -1.73 -5.14
C PHE A 13 6.25 -0.53 -6.09
N PHE A 14 5.50 -0.68 -7.17
CA PHE A 14 5.26 0.42 -8.13
C PHE A 14 4.56 1.59 -7.45
N LEU A 15 3.49 1.31 -6.69
CA LEU A 15 2.72 2.33 -5.99
C LEU A 15 3.53 3.06 -4.90
N LYS A 16 4.45 2.36 -4.23
CA LYS A 16 5.26 2.94 -3.16
C LYS A 16 6.48 3.72 -3.63
N ARG A 17 7.09 3.34 -4.75
CA ARG A 17 8.36 3.92 -5.22
C ARG A 17 8.25 4.65 -6.54
N VAL A 18 7.64 4.03 -7.54
CA VAL A 18 7.61 4.60 -8.90
C VAL A 18 6.60 5.73 -9.01
N LEU A 19 5.38 5.51 -8.52
CA LEU A 19 4.31 6.51 -8.60
C LEU A 19 4.67 7.81 -7.85
N PRO A 20 5.17 7.80 -6.60
CA PRO A 20 5.60 9.03 -5.94
C PRO A 20 6.73 9.73 -6.68
N ALA A 21 7.75 9.00 -7.12
CA ALA A 21 8.89 9.57 -7.84
C ALA A 21 8.43 10.28 -9.14
N LEU A 22 7.51 9.67 -9.89
CA LEU A 22 6.97 10.23 -11.11
C LEU A 22 6.16 11.50 -10.83
N VAL A 23 5.25 11.47 -9.85
CA VAL A 23 4.40 12.63 -9.52
C VAL A 23 5.23 13.78 -8.96
N PHE A 24 6.14 13.52 -8.03
CA PHE A 24 7.02 14.58 -7.50
C PHE A 24 7.98 15.10 -8.57
N GLY A 25 8.44 14.26 -9.51
CA GLY A 25 9.22 14.69 -10.67
C GLY A 25 8.45 15.66 -11.56
N VAL A 26 7.19 15.36 -11.89
CA VAL A 26 6.32 16.24 -12.67
C VAL A 26 6.05 17.56 -11.93
N LEU A 27 5.78 17.50 -10.61
CA LEU A 27 5.56 18.70 -9.79
C LEU A 27 6.83 19.57 -9.70
N ALA A 28 8.01 18.96 -9.57
CA ALA A 28 9.28 19.66 -9.57
C ALA A 28 9.55 20.36 -10.92
N LEU A 29 9.23 19.70 -12.05
CA LEU A 29 9.29 20.33 -13.38
C LEU A 29 8.30 21.50 -13.50
N GLY A 30 7.10 21.38 -12.93
CA GLY A 30 6.10 22.44 -12.89
C GLY A 30 6.58 23.69 -12.13
N ILE A 31 7.45 23.51 -11.14
CA ILE A 31 8.10 24.61 -10.40
C ILE A 31 9.32 25.15 -11.19
N ALA A 32 10.15 24.25 -11.71
CA ALA A 32 11.40 24.61 -12.37
C ALA A 32 11.18 25.31 -13.73
N ALA A 33 10.19 24.89 -14.51
CA ALA A 33 9.93 25.44 -15.83
C ALA A 33 9.64 26.96 -15.82
N PRO A 34 8.69 27.48 -15.00
CA PRO A 34 8.48 28.93 -14.95
C PRO A 34 9.69 29.69 -14.42
N LEU A 35 10.46 29.13 -13.46
CA LEU A 35 11.69 29.75 -12.97
C LEU A 35 12.76 29.88 -14.04
N LEU A 36 12.90 28.89 -14.91
CA LEU A 36 13.87 28.91 -16.01
C LEU A 36 13.43 29.87 -17.14
N LEU A 37 12.12 29.88 -17.44
CA LEU A 37 11.57 30.74 -18.51
C LEU A 37 11.56 32.22 -18.12
N THR A 38 11.44 32.56 -16.85
CA THR A 38 11.41 33.97 -16.38
C THR A 38 12.79 34.53 -16.06
N ARG A 39 13.87 33.74 -16.13
CA ARG A 39 15.25 34.21 -15.90
C ARG A 39 15.71 35.39 -16.74
N GLY A 40 15.05 35.64 -17.85
CA GLY A 40 15.36 36.77 -18.77
C GLY A 40 14.33 37.89 -18.75
N SER A 41 13.24 37.77 -18.01
CA SER A 41 12.16 38.75 -18.00
C SER A 41 12.17 39.49 -16.67
N ALA A 42 12.14 40.82 -16.69
CA ALA A 42 12.04 41.69 -15.48
C ALA A 42 10.65 41.58 -14.76
N GLY A 43 9.84 40.60 -15.10
CA GLY A 43 8.53 40.33 -14.51
C GLY A 43 8.65 39.56 -13.21
N ALA A 44 7.92 40.01 -12.19
CA ALA A 44 7.81 39.27 -10.92
C ALA A 44 7.22 37.89 -11.17
N LEU A 45 7.88 36.86 -10.61
CA LEU A 45 7.38 35.48 -10.67
C LEU A 45 5.99 35.41 -10.01
N PRO A 46 4.95 34.91 -10.69
CA PRO A 46 3.63 34.86 -10.11
C PRO A 46 3.62 33.85 -8.94
N TRP A 47 3.48 34.32 -7.72
CA TRP A 47 3.40 33.48 -6.50
C TRP A 47 2.43 32.30 -6.61
N PRO A 48 1.26 32.44 -7.27
CA PRO A 48 0.36 31.29 -7.45
C PRO A 48 0.98 30.15 -8.24
N ALA A 49 1.87 30.43 -9.19
CA ALA A 49 2.55 29.40 -9.99
C ALA A 49 3.51 28.54 -9.15
N LEU A 50 3.99 29.05 -8.02
CA LEU A 50 4.83 28.29 -7.08
C LEU A 50 4.01 27.63 -5.97
N ILE A 51 2.98 28.31 -5.47
CA ILE A 51 2.18 27.82 -4.35
C ILE A 51 1.33 26.61 -4.77
N ALA A 52 0.70 26.67 -5.94
CA ALA A 52 -0.21 25.63 -6.40
C ALA A 52 0.46 24.23 -6.49
N PRO A 53 1.62 24.05 -7.14
CA PRO A 53 2.29 22.74 -7.18
C PRO A 53 2.80 22.31 -5.80
N LEU A 54 3.18 23.23 -4.92
CA LEU A 54 3.61 22.91 -3.57
C LEU A 54 2.45 22.35 -2.73
N VAL A 55 1.29 23.02 -2.75
CA VAL A 55 0.07 22.55 -2.06
C VAL A 55 -0.33 21.19 -2.62
N LEU A 56 -0.32 21.02 -3.93
CA LEU A 56 -0.65 19.75 -4.57
C LEU A 56 0.33 18.63 -4.14
N ALA A 57 1.63 18.94 -4.03
CA ALA A 57 2.63 17.98 -3.55
C ALA A 57 2.35 17.52 -2.12
N VAL A 58 2.00 18.45 -1.22
CA VAL A 58 1.66 18.14 0.18
C VAL A 58 0.40 17.27 0.25
N VAL A 59 -0.67 17.66 -0.45
CA VAL A 59 -1.91 16.90 -0.49
C VAL A 59 -1.67 15.49 -1.04
N PHE A 60 -0.92 15.38 -2.12
CA PHE A 60 -0.59 14.08 -2.73
C PHE A 60 0.27 13.22 -1.80
N TYR A 61 1.25 13.79 -1.11
CA TYR A 61 2.05 13.08 -0.12
C TYR A 61 1.18 12.53 1.04
N LEU A 62 0.26 13.34 1.57
CA LEU A 62 -0.64 12.90 2.63
C LEU A 62 -1.58 11.77 2.16
N LEU A 63 -2.08 11.86 0.92
CA LEU A 63 -2.86 10.79 0.31
C LEU A 63 -2.06 9.50 0.14
N LEU A 64 -0.83 9.58 -0.37
CA LEU A 64 0.05 8.42 -0.51
C LEU A 64 0.38 7.81 0.85
N LYS A 65 0.68 8.64 1.85
CA LYS A 65 0.96 8.17 3.21
C LYS A 65 -0.20 7.35 3.75
N ARG A 66 -1.42 7.85 3.58
CA ARG A 66 -2.63 7.20 4.09
C ARG A 66 -3.08 6.00 3.26
N LEU A 67 -2.82 6.01 1.95
CA LEU A 67 -3.39 5.01 1.02
C LEU A 67 -2.40 3.91 0.64
N VAL A 68 -1.09 4.15 0.70
CA VAL A 68 -0.11 3.25 0.08
C VAL A 68 0.98 2.81 1.05
N PHE A 69 1.49 3.73 1.90
CA PHE A 69 2.65 3.42 2.72
C PHE A 69 2.36 2.45 3.87
N ASP A 70 1.10 2.36 4.29
CA ASP A 70 0.65 1.41 5.33
C ASP A 70 0.49 -0.03 4.81
N LEU A 71 0.60 -0.25 3.49
CA LEU A 71 0.48 -1.60 2.91
C LEU A 71 1.78 -2.38 3.09
N ALA A 72 1.67 -3.66 3.48
CA ALA A 72 2.81 -4.58 3.45
C ALA A 72 3.34 -4.74 2.01
N ASP A 73 4.66 -4.81 1.86
CA ASP A 73 5.30 -4.95 0.54
C ASP A 73 5.10 -6.35 -0.02
N GLU A 74 5.12 -7.33 0.87
CA GLU A 74 4.94 -8.73 0.49
C GLU A 74 4.29 -9.52 1.62
N VAL A 75 3.33 -10.36 1.27
CA VAL A 75 2.76 -11.36 2.17
C VAL A 75 2.79 -12.70 1.45
N ILE A 76 3.43 -13.67 2.09
CA ILE A 76 3.56 -15.05 1.63
C ILE A 76 2.85 -15.95 2.60
N ASP A 77 1.97 -16.77 2.08
CA ASP A 77 1.26 -17.80 2.83
C ASP A 77 2.13 -19.05 2.94
N GLU A 78 2.49 -19.43 4.15
CA GLU A 78 3.32 -20.60 4.47
C GLU A 78 2.47 -21.79 4.98
N GLY A 79 1.14 -21.66 4.92
CA GLY A 79 0.22 -22.71 5.36
C GLY A 79 -0.27 -22.52 6.80
N ASP A 80 0.60 -22.53 7.78
CA ASP A 80 0.33 -22.34 9.21
C ASP A 80 0.56 -20.90 9.69
N ALA A 81 1.25 -20.09 8.89
CA ALA A 81 1.59 -18.72 9.18
C ALA A 81 1.64 -17.86 7.91
N LEU A 82 1.60 -16.56 8.08
CA LEU A 82 1.84 -15.58 7.04
C LEU A 82 3.20 -14.93 7.28
N ARG A 83 4.06 -14.94 6.26
CA ARG A 83 5.30 -14.18 6.28
C ARG A 83 5.05 -12.82 5.66
N VAL A 84 5.17 -11.78 6.48
CA VAL A 84 4.90 -10.38 6.13
C VAL A 84 6.19 -9.61 6.04
N ARG A 85 6.35 -8.81 4.98
CA ARG A 85 7.51 -7.94 4.78
C ARG A 85 7.11 -6.49 4.61
N PHE A 86 7.79 -5.61 5.35
CA PHE A 86 7.79 -4.16 5.19
C PHE A 86 9.25 -3.67 5.02
N GLY A 87 9.63 -3.26 3.83
CA GLY A 87 11.01 -2.91 3.51
C GLY A 87 11.97 -4.08 3.78
N GLU A 88 12.94 -3.85 4.67
CA GLU A 88 13.91 -4.86 5.11
C GLU A 88 13.41 -5.73 6.26
N LEU A 89 12.32 -5.33 6.91
CA LEU A 89 11.78 -6.05 8.06
C LEU A 89 10.85 -7.17 7.60
N VAL A 90 11.08 -8.35 8.17
CA VAL A 90 10.25 -9.54 7.93
C VAL A 90 9.76 -10.07 9.27
N GLU A 91 8.49 -10.43 9.32
CA GLU A 91 7.85 -11.05 10.47
C GLU A 91 7.00 -12.23 10.02
N ARG A 92 7.03 -13.31 10.81
CA ARG A 92 6.19 -14.48 10.63
C ARG A 92 5.03 -14.40 11.62
N VAL A 93 3.83 -14.33 11.08
CA VAL A 93 2.58 -14.21 11.85
C VAL A 93 1.82 -15.53 11.79
N PRO A 94 1.75 -16.31 12.89
CA PRO A 94 0.96 -17.52 12.94
C PRO A 94 -0.53 -17.23 12.72
N LEU A 95 -1.25 -18.09 12.00
CA LEU A 95 -2.69 -17.90 11.75
C LEU A 95 -3.50 -17.82 13.03
N GLY A 96 -3.10 -18.53 14.10
CA GLY A 96 -3.75 -18.49 15.41
C GLY A 96 -3.67 -17.14 16.15
N GLU A 97 -2.71 -16.28 15.78
CA GLU A 97 -2.59 -14.92 16.32
C GLU A 97 -3.52 -13.92 15.63
N ILE A 98 -4.12 -14.29 14.50
CA ILE A 98 -5.04 -13.42 13.76
C ILE A 98 -6.43 -13.54 14.37
N ILE A 99 -6.97 -12.44 14.88
CA ILE A 99 -8.31 -12.40 15.49
C ILE A 99 -9.39 -11.93 14.51
N ASN A 100 -9.01 -11.18 13.48
CA ASN A 100 -9.95 -10.70 12.47
C ASN A 100 -9.27 -10.54 11.11
N VAL A 101 -10.02 -10.84 10.05
CA VAL A 101 -9.63 -10.61 8.66
C VAL A 101 -10.71 -9.74 8.02
N SER A 102 -10.39 -8.50 7.71
CA SER A 102 -11.28 -7.55 7.06
C SER A 102 -10.86 -7.30 5.63
N TYR A 103 -11.83 -7.26 4.72
CA TYR A 103 -11.60 -6.96 3.30
C TYR A 103 -12.34 -5.69 2.89
N SER A 104 -11.63 -4.77 2.26
CA SER A 104 -12.19 -3.59 1.61
C SER A 104 -11.89 -3.61 0.13
N GLY A 105 -12.91 -3.92 -0.68
CA GLY A 105 -12.84 -3.90 -2.15
C GLY A 105 -13.15 -2.54 -2.76
N ILE A 106 -13.70 -1.60 -1.96
CA ILE A 106 -14.08 -0.25 -2.42
C ILE A 106 -12.84 0.65 -2.56
N THR A 107 -11.77 0.35 -1.82
CA THR A 107 -10.52 1.11 -1.90
C THR A 107 -9.71 0.70 -3.12
N ASN A 108 -9.00 1.65 -3.73
CA ASN A 108 -8.04 1.37 -4.80
C ASN A 108 -6.64 1.77 -4.34
N PRO A 109 -5.71 0.80 -4.13
CA PRO A 109 -5.89 -0.65 -4.29
C PRO A 109 -6.80 -1.28 -3.21
N PRO A 110 -7.43 -2.43 -3.51
CA PRO A 110 -8.21 -3.17 -2.53
C PRO A 110 -7.31 -3.65 -1.39
N ARG A 111 -7.89 -3.80 -0.19
CA ARG A 111 -7.13 -4.05 1.03
C ARG A 111 -7.66 -5.23 1.80
N ILE A 112 -6.74 -6.02 2.34
CA ILE A 112 -6.99 -6.98 3.41
C ILE A 112 -6.28 -6.44 4.66
N THR A 113 -7.02 -6.32 5.75
CA THR A 113 -6.47 -5.94 7.07
C THR A 113 -6.60 -7.12 8.02
N LEU A 114 -5.48 -7.55 8.57
CA LEU A 114 -5.37 -8.56 9.58
C LEU A 114 -5.25 -7.88 10.94
N THR A 115 -6.12 -8.20 11.86
CA THR A 115 -6.00 -7.73 13.25
C THR A 115 -5.39 -8.86 14.09
N LEU A 116 -4.32 -8.56 14.81
CA LEU A 116 -3.57 -9.52 15.63
C LEU A 116 -4.01 -9.47 17.09
N ARG A 117 -3.90 -10.58 17.79
CA ARG A 117 -4.16 -10.71 19.23
C ARG A 117 -3.19 -9.86 20.04
N SER A 118 -1.91 -9.95 19.70
CA SER A 118 -0.83 -9.18 20.31
C SER A 118 -0.18 -8.28 19.26
N ALA A 119 0.35 -7.14 19.69
CA ALA A 119 1.10 -6.26 18.80
C ALA A 119 2.42 -6.93 18.42
N GLY A 120 2.61 -7.20 17.12
CA GLY A 120 3.88 -7.62 16.54
C GLY A 120 4.78 -6.41 16.23
N ARG A 121 5.84 -6.64 15.46
CA ARG A 121 6.77 -5.58 15.01
C ARG A 121 6.06 -4.50 14.19
N PHE A 122 4.99 -4.86 13.50
CA PHE A 122 4.20 -3.96 12.66
C PHE A 122 2.94 -3.43 13.34
N GLY A 123 2.84 -3.62 14.66
CA GLY A 123 1.66 -3.23 15.43
C GLY A 123 0.59 -4.33 15.48
N ARG A 124 -0.65 -3.95 15.78
CA ARG A 124 -1.78 -4.87 15.89
C ARG A 124 -2.52 -5.09 14.58
N GLU A 125 -2.28 -4.25 13.59
CA GLU A 125 -2.94 -4.31 12.30
C GLU A 125 -1.92 -4.39 11.17
N ILE A 126 -2.09 -5.38 10.30
CA ILE A 126 -1.27 -5.58 9.12
C ILE A 126 -2.19 -5.46 7.92
N THR A 127 -1.93 -4.47 7.07
CA THR A 127 -2.72 -4.25 5.86
C THR A 127 -1.89 -4.58 4.63
N PHE A 128 -2.47 -5.30 3.68
CA PHE A 128 -1.85 -5.59 2.39
C PHE A 128 -2.88 -5.58 1.25
N SER A 129 -2.41 -5.39 0.03
CA SER A 129 -3.25 -5.52 -1.16
C SER A 129 -3.17 -6.96 -1.68
N PRO A 130 -4.31 -7.66 -1.86
CA PRO A 130 -4.31 -9.02 -2.40
C PRO A 130 -3.89 -9.03 -3.87
N GLN A 131 -3.38 -10.17 -4.35
CA GLN A 131 -3.23 -10.40 -5.78
C GLN A 131 -4.62 -10.43 -6.42
N GLN A 132 -4.90 -9.41 -7.21
CA GLN A 132 -6.08 -9.38 -8.07
C GLN A 132 -5.63 -9.19 -9.52
N GLY A 133 -6.30 -9.87 -10.45
CA GLY A 133 -6.19 -9.55 -11.86
C GLY A 133 -6.69 -8.13 -12.12
N PHE A 134 -6.09 -7.43 -13.09
CA PHE A 134 -6.39 -6.04 -13.45
C PHE A 134 -7.88 -5.78 -13.76
N PHE A 135 -8.64 -6.83 -14.07
CA PHE A 135 -10.08 -6.82 -14.38
C PHE A 135 -10.94 -7.55 -13.35
N SER A 136 -10.49 -7.68 -12.10
CA SER A 136 -11.35 -8.29 -11.08
C SER A 136 -12.55 -7.38 -10.82
N PRO A 137 -13.81 -7.85 -11.01
CA PRO A 137 -14.98 -7.01 -10.81
C PRO A 137 -15.04 -6.54 -9.36
N LEU A 138 -15.27 -5.24 -9.19
CA LEU A 138 -15.31 -4.50 -7.91
C LEU A 138 -16.24 -5.11 -6.84
N PHE A 139 -17.15 -6.01 -7.23
CA PHE A 139 -18.19 -6.57 -6.35
C PHE A 139 -18.09 -8.09 -6.14
N ARG A 140 -17.06 -8.77 -6.68
CA ARG A 140 -16.89 -10.20 -6.38
C ARG A 140 -16.04 -10.40 -5.12
N PRO A 141 -16.51 -11.21 -4.16
CA PRO A 141 -15.70 -11.59 -3.01
C PRO A 141 -14.42 -12.28 -3.53
N ASN A 142 -13.28 -11.83 -3.03
CA ASN A 142 -12.01 -12.43 -3.39
C ASN A 142 -11.93 -13.83 -2.75
N PRO A 143 -11.81 -14.91 -3.52
CA PRO A 143 -11.79 -16.28 -2.98
C PRO A 143 -10.66 -16.49 -1.95
N LEU A 144 -9.55 -15.77 -2.09
CA LEU A 144 -8.44 -15.78 -1.14
C LEU A 144 -8.88 -15.31 0.26
N VAL A 145 -9.81 -14.36 0.34
CA VAL A 145 -10.30 -13.84 1.64
C VAL A 145 -11.11 -14.91 2.35
N GLY A 146 -11.99 -15.62 1.62
CA GLY A 146 -12.79 -16.71 2.18
C GLY A 146 -11.92 -17.84 2.72
N ASP A 147 -10.97 -18.31 1.91
CA ASP A 147 -10.00 -19.34 2.29
C ASP A 147 -9.18 -18.92 3.54
N LEU A 148 -8.70 -17.68 3.57
CA LEU A 148 -7.92 -17.18 4.69
C LEU A 148 -8.76 -17.11 5.98
N ILE A 149 -10.01 -16.65 5.90
CA ILE A 149 -10.93 -16.61 7.05
C ILE A 149 -11.16 -18.01 7.61
N GLU A 150 -11.48 -18.97 6.76
CA GLU A 150 -11.73 -20.37 7.17
C GLU A 150 -10.52 -20.97 7.88
N ARG A 151 -9.32 -20.77 7.33
CA ARG A 151 -8.06 -21.29 7.90
C ARG A 151 -7.71 -20.61 9.22
N VAL A 152 -7.94 -19.29 9.34
CA VAL A 152 -7.77 -18.57 10.60
C VAL A 152 -8.73 -19.12 11.67
N ASP A 153 -9.99 -19.36 11.31
CA ASP A 153 -10.98 -19.91 12.25
C ASP A 153 -10.63 -21.34 12.71
N VAL A 154 -10.11 -22.18 11.81
CA VAL A 154 -9.61 -23.51 12.15
C VAL A 154 -8.38 -23.43 13.06
N ALA A 155 -7.44 -22.54 12.78
CA ALA A 155 -6.23 -22.35 13.59
C ALA A 155 -6.52 -21.83 15.00
N ARG A 156 -7.60 -21.04 15.17
CA ARG A 156 -8.03 -20.50 16.47
C ARG A 156 -8.72 -21.52 17.37
N ARG A 157 -9.27 -22.58 16.79
CA ARG A 157 -9.97 -23.64 17.55
C ARG A 157 -9.03 -24.73 18.09
N ARG A 158 -7.78 -24.69 17.70
CA ARG A 158 -6.71 -25.59 18.18
C ARG A 158 -5.96 -24.98 19.35
#